data_34d996322d6b8ef2e32cf5671aeb85ca
#
_entry.id   34d996322d6b8ef2e32cf5671aeb85ca
#
_cell.length_a   1.000
_cell.length_b   1.000
_cell.length_c   1.000
_cell.angle_alpha   90.00
_cell.angle_beta   90.00
_cell.angle_gamma   90.00
#
_symmetry.space_group_name_H-M   'P 1'
#
loop_
_entity.id
_entity.type
_entity.pdbx_description
1 polymer ?
#
loop_
_entity_poly.entity_id
_entity_poly.type
_entity_poly.pdbx_seq_one_letter_code
_entity_poly.pdbx_strand_id
1 'polypeptide(L)'
;MQNKPTRTTGLKPRRAWLAAIAAGAGCALALWGGAAQAAYPDRPLKLVVPYTPGGSTDQFGRALADGMSRQLGQTVVVENRPGAATMIGTTSVARAPADGYTMVLATNGSMVLNPMLYKKIQYDPPKDFRIFSIGAEAPLVVVTNTRVPAGNIREFAAYAKAEGGKLNYASVGLGNALQLATEMLKTELGIGVTHVPYNGSAPALAALLANDVQLMVDVVSTSLPHIKAGKLKALAVTGRRRLDVLPDVPTVAESGYPNFQAATWFGLAVPAQTPPEAVARLQAAADHVLKDPQFRATFSALGLLVQPPRTQAEIDRYLEADRAHWGKVIKANNISLD
;
A
#
# COMPACT_ATOMS: atom_id res chain seq x y z
N MET A 1 87.98 -59.56 36.50
CA MET A 1 87.83 -58.68 35.32
C MET A 1 86.36 -58.33 35.25
N GLN A 2 86.00 -57.02 35.51
CA GLN A 2 84.66 -56.56 35.73
C GLN A 2 84.09 -56.03 34.42
N ASN A 3 82.94 -56.46 34.04
CA ASN A 3 82.19 -55.92 32.86
C ASN A 3 81.08 -54.98 33.38
N LYS A 4 81.13 -53.73 33.03
CA LYS A 4 80.11 -52.71 33.35
C LYS A 4 79.01 -52.71 32.24
N PRO A 5 77.74 -52.65 32.56
CA PRO A 5 76.69 -52.47 31.57
C PRO A 5 76.47 -50.95 31.21
N THR A 6 76.38 -50.66 29.96
CA THR A 6 76.03 -49.40 29.39
C THR A 6 74.53 -49.07 29.58
N ARG A 7 74.16 -47.92 30.17
CA ARG A 7 72.79 -47.40 30.29
C ARG A 7 72.38 -46.70 28.94
N THR A 8 71.36 -47.15 28.29
CA THR A 8 70.64 -46.46 27.24
C THR A 8 69.54 -45.60 27.88
N THR A 9 69.66 -44.29 27.68
CA THR A 9 68.66 -43.34 28.13
C THR A 9 67.50 -43.27 27.08
N GLY A 10 66.36 -43.84 27.43
CA GLY A 10 65.15 -43.73 26.60
C GLY A 10 64.52 -42.33 26.76
N LEU A 11 64.41 -41.61 25.64
CA LEU A 11 63.67 -40.36 25.57
C LEU A 11 62.15 -40.65 25.73
N LYS A 12 61.52 -39.98 26.69
CA LYS A 12 60.11 -40.13 27.08
C LYS A 12 59.17 -39.56 25.99
N PRO A 13 58.04 -40.23 25.68
CA PRO A 13 57.10 -39.84 24.63
C PRO A 13 56.11 -38.76 25.10
N ARG A 14 56.55 -37.71 25.81
CA ARG A 14 55.66 -36.61 26.26
C ARG A 14 55.30 -35.59 25.19
N ARG A 15 56.09 -35.49 24.11
CA ARG A 15 55.86 -34.50 23.02
C ARG A 15 54.79 -34.94 22.01
N ALA A 16 54.58 -36.23 21.85
CA ALA A 16 53.59 -36.77 20.91
C ALA A 16 52.13 -36.56 21.40
N TRP A 17 51.91 -36.57 22.71
CA TRP A 17 50.55 -36.32 23.28
C TRP A 17 50.13 -34.86 23.22
N LEU A 18 51.03 -33.91 23.33
CA LEU A 18 50.74 -32.48 23.21
C LEU A 18 50.43 -32.07 21.80
N ALA A 19 51.05 -32.68 20.80
CA ALA A 19 50.73 -32.45 19.38
C ALA A 19 49.35 -33.01 18.97
N ALA A 20 48.92 -34.14 19.54
CA ALA A 20 47.60 -34.72 19.28
C ALA A 20 46.45 -33.91 19.88
N ILE A 21 46.66 -33.29 21.06
CA ILE A 21 45.68 -32.42 21.71
C ILE A 21 45.57 -31.09 20.99
N ALA A 22 46.66 -30.52 20.48
CA ALA A 22 46.64 -29.28 19.68
C ALA A 22 45.95 -29.46 18.30
N ALA A 23 46.13 -30.62 17.66
CA ALA A 23 45.44 -30.95 16.40
C ALA A 23 43.92 -31.18 16.59
N GLY A 24 43.51 -31.81 17.70
CA GLY A 24 42.10 -32.01 18.07
C GLY A 24 41.36 -30.71 18.42
N ALA A 25 42.00 -29.76 19.10
CA ALA A 25 41.43 -28.46 19.42
C ALA A 25 41.28 -27.55 18.18
N GLY A 26 42.17 -27.64 17.22
CA GLY A 26 42.10 -26.91 15.96
C GLY A 26 40.91 -27.37 15.05
N CYS A 27 40.61 -28.67 15.02
CA CYS A 27 39.44 -29.19 14.28
C CYS A 27 38.10 -28.88 14.95
N ALA A 28 38.05 -28.81 16.30
CA ALA A 28 36.84 -28.46 17.04
C ALA A 28 36.42 -26.97 16.86
N LEU A 29 37.39 -26.06 16.70
CA LEU A 29 37.16 -24.64 16.45
C LEU A 29 36.72 -24.36 14.99
N ALA A 30 37.12 -25.20 14.03
CA ALA A 30 36.70 -25.07 12.64
C ALA A 30 35.21 -25.51 12.39
N LEU A 31 34.63 -26.30 13.30
CA LEU A 31 33.25 -26.75 13.22
C LEU A 31 32.23 -25.75 13.81
N TRP A 32 32.67 -24.71 14.52
CA TRP A 32 31.80 -23.65 15.05
C TRP A 32 31.68 -22.42 14.16
N GLY A 33 32.35 -22.40 13.00
CA GLY A 33 32.40 -21.26 12.09
C GLY A 33 31.29 -21.19 11.04
N GLY A 34 30.32 -22.08 11.05
CA GLY A 34 29.25 -22.14 10.05
C GLY A 34 27.85 -22.16 10.65
N ALA A 35 27.50 -21.20 11.49
CA ALA A 35 26.09 -20.88 11.64
C ALA A 35 25.61 -20.36 10.27
N ALA A 36 25.11 -21.27 9.42
CA ALA A 36 24.38 -20.88 8.21
C ALA A 36 23.26 -19.95 8.67
N GLN A 37 23.47 -18.65 8.48
CA GLN A 37 22.43 -17.65 8.73
C GLN A 37 21.28 -18.04 7.84
N ALA A 38 20.18 -18.50 8.45
CA ALA A 38 19.01 -18.94 7.71
C ALA A 38 18.65 -17.83 6.71
N ALA A 39 18.58 -18.19 5.42
CA ALA A 39 18.37 -17.20 4.37
C ALA A 39 17.02 -16.51 4.58
N TYR A 40 17.03 -15.20 4.78
CA TYR A 40 15.80 -14.41 4.87
C TYR A 40 14.97 -14.52 3.58
N PRO A 41 13.63 -14.72 3.67
CA PRO A 41 12.85 -15.01 4.88
C PRO A 41 12.85 -16.53 5.21
N ASP A 42 12.90 -16.89 6.50
CA ASP A 42 12.87 -18.27 7.01
C ASP A 42 11.53 -18.66 7.65
N ARG A 43 10.59 -17.74 7.73
CA ARG A 43 9.24 -17.90 8.30
C ARG A 43 8.21 -17.05 7.57
N PRO A 44 6.90 -17.29 7.78
CA PRO A 44 5.85 -16.49 7.16
C PRO A 44 5.96 -14.99 7.47
N LEU A 45 5.65 -14.18 6.46
CA LEU A 45 5.61 -12.73 6.53
C LEU A 45 4.17 -12.25 6.71
N LYS A 46 4.00 -11.01 7.15
CA LYS A 46 2.71 -10.38 7.33
C LYS A 46 2.61 -9.12 6.46
N LEU A 47 1.50 -8.99 5.71
CA LEU A 47 1.08 -7.77 5.04
C LEU A 47 -0.16 -7.21 5.72
N VAL A 48 0.00 -6.13 6.47
CA VAL A 48 -1.13 -5.41 7.08
C VAL A 48 -1.79 -4.55 6.01
N VAL A 49 -3.10 -4.76 5.81
CA VAL A 49 -3.95 -3.94 4.95
C VAL A 49 -4.84 -3.08 5.86
N PRO A 50 -4.63 -1.73 5.91
CA PRO A 50 -5.33 -0.86 6.86
C PRO A 50 -6.75 -0.49 6.40
N TYR A 51 -7.44 -1.40 5.69
CA TYR A 51 -8.80 -1.26 5.17
C TYR A 51 -9.60 -2.53 5.41
N THR A 52 -10.94 -2.43 5.31
CA THR A 52 -11.83 -3.60 5.37
C THR A 52 -11.58 -4.55 4.18
N PRO A 53 -11.83 -5.85 4.36
CA PRO A 53 -11.76 -6.82 3.28
C PRO A 53 -12.68 -6.46 2.10
N GLY A 54 -12.31 -6.89 0.89
CA GLY A 54 -13.12 -6.81 -0.33
C GLY A 54 -13.00 -5.51 -1.13
N GLY A 55 -12.36 -4.45 -0.57
CA GLY A 55 -12.07 -3.23 -1.32
C GLY A 55 -10.86 -3.39 -2.28
N SER A 56 -10.64 -2.39 -3.13
CA SER A 56 -9.54 -2.38 -4.12
C SER A 56 -8.16 -2.60 -3.50
N THR A 57 -7.92 -1.98 -2.35
CA THR A 57 -6.67 -2.11 -1.58
C THR A 57 -6.46 -3.55 -1.10
N ASP A 58 -7.51 -4.19 -0.59
CA ASP A 58 -7.45 -5.58 -0.13
C ASP A 58 -7.23 -6.56 -1.28
N GLN A 59 -7.98 -6.40 -2.39
CA GLN A 59 -7.84 -7.24 -3.58
C GLN A 59 -6.42 -7.15 -4.17
N PHE A 60 -5.88 -5.94 -4.32
CA PHE A 60 -4.51 -5.73 -4.80
C PHE A 60 -3.48 -6.30 -3.84
N GLY A 61 -3.65 -6.06 -2.53
CA GLY A 61 -2.76 -6.55 -1.48
C GLY A 61 -2.70 -8.08 -1.44
N ARG A 62 -3.83 -8.78 -1.56
CA ARG A 62 -3.89 -10.25 -1.58
C ARG A 62 -3.20 -10.84 -2.80
N ALA A 63 -3.47 -10.29 -3.99
CA ALA A 63 -2.84 -10.76 -5.22
C ALA A 63 -1.32 -10.54 -5.20
N LEU A 64 -0.87 -9.39 -4.67
CA LEU A 64 0.54 -9.08 -4.52
C LEU A 64 1.21 -10.01 -3.50
N ALA A 65 0.57 -10.24 -2.34
CA ALA A 65 1.04 -11.15 -1.30
C ALA A 65 1.17 -12.59 -1.80
N ASP A 66 0.19 -13.07 -2.58
CA ASP A 66 0.22 -14.40 -3.19
C ASP A 66 1.40 -14.55 -4.17
N GLY A 67 1.58 -13.57 -5.06
CA GLY A 67 2.72 -13.53 -5.97
C GLY A 67 4.06 -13.46 -5.26
N MET A 68 4.17 -12.61 -4.23
CA MET A 68 5.38 -12.50 -3.41
C MET A 68 5.67 -13.79 -2.64
N SER A 69 4.64 -14.51 -2.16
CA SER A 69 4.81 -15.79 -1.46
C SER A 69 5.53 -16.80 -2.34
N ARG A 70 5.17 -16.90 -3.62
CA ARG A 70 5.84 -17.78 -4.60
C ARG A 70 7.31 -17.39 -4.82
N GLN A 71 7.62 -16.10 -4.83
CA GLN A 71 8.99 -15.60 -5.06
C GLN A 71 9.89 -15.72 -3.82
N LEU A 72 9.31 -15.57 -2.63
CA LEU A 72 10.03 -15.61 -1.38
C LEU A 72 10.22 -17.05 -0.83
N GLY A 73 9.40 -18.01 -1.30
CA GLY A 73 9.36 -19.36 -0.74
C GLY A 73 8.74 -19.42 0.66
N GLN A 74 8.12 -18.32 1.11
CA GLN A 74 7.45 -18.19 2.41
C GLN A 74 6.10 -17.51 2.24
N THR A 75 5.10 -17.93 3.01
CA THR A 75 3.77 -17.36 2.94
C THR A 75 3.75 -15.89 3.38
N VAL A 76 3.14 -15.02 2.58
CA VAL A 76 2.81 -13.64 2.97
C VAL A 76 1.34 -13.61 3.37
N VAL A 77 1.08 -13.56 4.70
CA VAL A 77 -0.27 -13.56 5.27
C VAL A 77 -0.84 -12.14 5.25
N VAL A 78 -2.00 -11.96 4.64
CA VAL A 78 -2.70 -10.67 4.64
C VAL A 78 -3.57 -10.54 5.89
N GLU A 79 -3.37 -9.46 6.65
CA GLU A 79 -4.13 -9.12 7.84
C GLU A 79 -4.83 -7.76 7.66
N ASN A 80 -6.16 -7.74 7.62
CA ASN A 80 -6.92 -6.49 7.56
C ASN A 80 -7.02 -5.85 8.94
N ARG A 81 -6.55 -4.60 9.08
CA ARG A 81 -6.63 -3.78 10.31
C ARG A 81 -7.20 -2.40 10.01
N PRO A 82 -8.50 -2.28 9.73
CA PRO A 82 -9.15 -1.00 9.46
C PRO A 82 -9.29 -0.15 10.72
N GLY A 83 -9.66 1.12 10.52
CA GLY A 83 -10.08 2.03 11.58
C GLY A 83 -9.19 3.27 11.73
N ALA A 84 -9.79 4.32 12.31
CA ALA A 84 -9.18 5.64 12.53
C ALA A 84 -8.45 6.15 11.28
N ALA A 85 -9.13 6.22 10.13
CA ALA A 85 -8.55 6.68 8.86
C ALA A 85 -7.25 5.92 8.48
N THR A 86 -7.21 4.61 8.63
CA THR A 86 -6.04 3.72 8.41
C THR A 86 -4.97 3.76 9.52
N MET A 87 -5.07 4.70 10.47
CA MET A 87 -4.03 4.92 11.49
C MET A 87 -3.81 3.70 12.39
N ILE A 88 -4.85 2.90 12.70
CA ILE A 88 -4.71 1.69 13.54
C ILE A 88 -3.76 0.69 12.87
N GLY A 89 -4.02 0.30 11.64
CA GLY A 89 -3.19 -0.66 10.90
C GLY A 89 -1.79 -0.12 10.64
N THR A 90 -1.68 1.14 10.21
CA THR A 90 -0.39 1.79 9.90
C THR A 90 0.49 1.90 11.15
N THR A 91 -0.06 2.38 12.29
CA THR A 91 0.68 2.47 13.56
C THR A 91 1.17 1.09 14.04
N SER A 92 0.37 0.03 13.83
CA SER A 92 0.77 -1.31 14.24
C SER A 92 2.03 -1.79 13.53
N VAL A 93 2.25 -1.36 12.28
CA VAL A 93 3.48 -1.68 11.52
C VAL A 93 4.62 -0.74 11.88
N ALA A 94 4.36 0.56 12.10
CA ALA A 94 5.39 1.49 12.59
C ALA A 94 6.06 1.00 13.89
N ARG A 95 5.30 0.29 14.73
CA ARG A 95 5.77 -0.26 16.02
C ARG A 95 6.18 -1.74 15.96
N ALA A 96 6.11 -2.37 14.79
CA ALA A 96 6.54 -3.76 14.62
C ALA A 96 8.07 -3.86 14.66
N PRO A 97 8.64 -5.05 14.98
CA PRO A 97 10.07 -5.28 14.80
C PRO A 97 10.53 -4.94 13.38
N ALA A 98 11.65 -4.25 13.28
CA ALA A 98 12.22 -3.85 11.99
C ALA A 98 13.07 -5.00 11.38
N ASP A 99 12.51 -6.20 11.32
CA ASP A 99 13.17 -7.42 10.85
C ASP A 99 12.75 -7.83 9.42
N GLY A 100 11.87 -7.04 8.79
CA GLY A 100 11.35 -7.29 7.45
C GLY A 100 10.16 -8.25 7.37
N TYR A 101 9.72 -8.86 8.49
CA TYR A 101 8.60 -9.81 8.48
C TYR A 101 7.21 -9.16 8.56
N THR A 102 7.14 -7.86 8.81
CA THR A 102 5.87 -7.13 8.83
C THR A 102 5.92 -5.96 7.86
N MET A 103 5.00 -5.96 6.91
CA MET A 103 4.82 -4.90 5.91
C MET A 103 3.45 -4.26 6.07
N VAL A 104 3.28 -3.04 5.56
CA VAL A 104 1.98 -2.40 5.37
C VAL A 104 1.71 -2.16 3.88
N LEU A 105 0.48 -2.39 3.46
CA LEU A 105 0.00 -1.88 2.17
C LEU A 105 -0.27 -0.39 2.32
N ALA A 106 0.67 0.39 1.83
CA ALA A 106 0.71 1.84 1.91
C ALA A 106 -0.19 2.49 0.85
N THR A 107 -0.79 3.61 1.19
CA THR A 107 -1.55 4.47 0.29
C THR A 107 -1.18 5.93 0.53
N ASN A 108 -1.56 6.84 -0.36
CA ASN A 108 -1.41 8.27 -0.08
C ASN A 108 -2.19 8.69 1.18
N GLY A 109 -3.34 8.09 1.48
CA GLY A 109 -4.07 8.31 2.73
C GLY A 109 -3.18 8.11 3.95
N SER A 110 -2.58 6.92 4.08
CA SER A 110 -1.76 6.58 5.25
C SER A 110 -0.40 7.29 5.28
N MET A 111 0.24 7.54 4.13
CA MET A 111 1.63 8.01 4.07
C MET A 111 1.79 9.50 3.75
N VAL A 112 0.75 10.14 3.21
CA VAL A 112 0.80 11.54 2.76
C VAL A 112 -0.29 12.38 3.42
N LEU A 113 -1.56 11.95 3.35
CA LEU A 113 -2.69 12.79 3.75
C LEU A 113 -2.87 12.87 5.28
N ASN A 114 -2.82 11.73 5.98
CA ASN A 114 -2.99 11.72 7.43
C ASN A 114 -2.02 12.66 8.15
N PRO A 115 -0.70 12.70 7.82
CA PRO A 115 0.23 13.66 8.44
C PRO A 115 -0.09 15.13 8.17
N MET A 116 -0.84 15.42 7.11
CA MET A 116 -1.22 16.79 6.74
C MET A 116 -2.55 17.23 7.37
N LEU A 117 -3.41 16.27 7.71
CA LEU A 117 -4.79 16.53 8.13
C LEU A 117 -5.03 16.39 9.62
N TYR A 118 -4.25 15.56 10.31
CA TYR A 118 -4.41 15.28 11.73
C TYR A 118 -3.25 15.84 12.54
N LYS A 119 -3.54 16.64 13.58
CA LYS A 119 -2.53 17.15 14.50
C LYS A 119 -1.95 16.07 15.41
N LYS A 120 -2.74 15.02 15.72
CA LYS A 120 -2.35 13.92 16.59
C LYS A 120 -2.32 12.61 15.83
N ILE A 121 -1.21 12.35 15.15
CA ILE A 121 -0.93 11.07 14.49
C ILE A 121 0.14 10.31 15.28
N GLN A 122 0.03 8.97 15.34
CA GLN A 122 0.92 8.13 16.16
C GLN A 122 2.10 7.54 15.38
N TYR A 123 2.37 8.02 14.18
CA TYR A 123 3.49 7.65 13.32
C TYR A 123 3.91 8.84 12.45
N ASP A 124 5.16 8.83 12.03
CA ASP A 124 5.75 9.84 11.13
C ASP A 124 6.27 9.10 9.89
N PRO A 125 5.57 9.13 8.73
CA PRO A 125 5.96 8.32 7.58
C PRO A 125 7.42 8.46 7.15
N PRO A 126 8.02 9.66 7.06
CA PRO A 126 9.43 9.81 6.72
C PRO A 126 10.41 9.17 7.71
N LYS A 127 10.05 9.08 9.00
CA LYS A 127 10.92 8.54 10.06
C LYS A 127 10.68 7.08 10.35
N ASP A 128 9.40 6.66 10.31
CA ASP A 128 8.98 5.35 10.78
C ASP A 128 8.88 4.30 9.68
N PHE A 129 8.86 4.73 8.40
CA PHE A 129 8.67 3.82 7.27
C PHE A 129 9.70 4.00 6.16
N ARG A 130 10.05 2.88 5.56
CA ARG A 130 10.69 2.82 4.26
C ARG A 130 9.68 2.28 3.24
N ILE A 131 9.19 3.16 2.35
CA ILE A 131 8.36 2.77 1.21
C ILE A 131 9.30 2.26 0.13
N PHE A 132 9.20 0.98 -0.22
CA PHE A 132 10.11 0.32 -1.16
C PHE A 132 9.46 -0.05 -2.50
N SER A 133 8.13 0.12 -2.62
CA SER A 133 7.40 -0.13 -3.87
C SER A 133 6.18 0.77 -3.98
N ILE A 134 5.93 1.33 -5.17
CA ILE A 134 4.65 1.91 -5.59
C ILE A 134 4.12 1.00 -6.69
N GLY A 135 3.22 0.09 -6.33
CA GLY A 135 2.79 -1.00 -7.20
C GLY A 135 1.71 -0.64 -8.20
N ALA A 136 0.80 0.26 -7.85
CA ALA A 136 -0.26 0.71 -8.75
C ALA A 136 -0.69 2.14 -8.44
N GLU A 137 -1.07 2.88 -9.49
CA GLU A 137 -1.93 4.05 -9.40
C GLU A 137 -3.36 3.59 -9.58
N ALA A 138 -4.25 4.06 -8.72
CA ALA A 138 -5.66 3.74 -8.73
C ALA A 138 -6.47 4.98 -9.13
N PRO A 139 -6.86 5.08 -10.40
CA PRO A 139 -7.72 6.16 -10.88
C PRO A 139 -9.07 6.13 -10.16
N LEU A 140 -9.67 7.31 -9.97
CA LEU A 140 -10.97 7.45 -9.33
C LEU A 140 -12.05 7.75 -10.36
N VAL A 141 -13.29 7.41 -10.01
CA VAL A 141 -14.49 7.68 -10.78
C VAL A 141 -15.55 8.31 -9.89
N VAL A 142 -16.22 9.33 -10.40
CA VAL A 142 -17.39 9.93 -9.76
C VAL A 142 -18.61 9.09 -10.16
N VAL A 143 -19.21 8.44 -9.17
CA VAL A 143 -20.36 7.55 -9.38
C VAL A 143 -21.59 8.01 -8.61
N THR A 144 -22.76 7.70 -9.15
CA THR A 144 -24.05 7.96 -8.52
C THR A 144 -24.98 6.77 -8.67
N ASN A 145 -26.01 6.72 -7.82
CA ASN A 145 -27.09 5.73 -7.92
C ASN A 145 -27.92 6.01 -9.19
N THR A 146 -28.47 4.96 -9.80
CA THR A 146 -29.32 5.07 -10.99
C THR A 146 -30.59 5.88 -10.80
N ARG A 147 -31.09 6.00 -9.55
CA ARG A 147 -32.26 6.82 -9.19
C ARG A 147 -31.98 8.32 -9.26
N VAL A 148 -30.73 8.74 -9.18
CA VAL A 148 -30.35 10.16 -9.31
C VAL A 148 -30.58 10.60 -10.76
N PRO A 149 -31.34 11.69 -11.02
CA PRO A 149 -31.67 12.12 -12.38
C PRO A 149 -30.54 12.93 -13.02
N ALA A 150 -29.34 12.33 -13.12
CA ALA A 150 -28.16 12.91 -13.72
C ALA A 150 -27.38 11.84 -14.47
N GLY A 151 -26.95 12.12 -15.69
CA GLY A 151 -26.14 11.26 -16.54
C GLY A 151 -24.68 11.73 -16.70
N ASN A 152 -24.35 12.94 -16.24
CA ASN A 152 -23.03 13.53 -16.28
C ASN A 152 -22.84 14.47 -15.08
N ILE A 153 -21.60 14.98 -14.93
CA ILE A 153 -21.23 15.78 -13.75
C ILE A 153 -21.94 17.15 -13.70
N ARG A 154 -22.27 17.74 -14.87
CA ARG A 154 -22.99 19.04 -14.92
C ARG A 154 -24.45 18.87 -14.50
N GLU A 155 -25.10 17.83 -14.99
CA GLU A 155 -26.46 17.48 -14.56
C GLU A 155 -26.53 17.17 -13.09
N PHE A 156 -25.53 16.44 -12.56
CA PHE A 156 -25.43 16.18 -11.12
C PHE A 156 -25.28 17.48 -10.33
N ALA A 157 -24.45 18.42 -10.81
CA ALA A 157 -24.27 19.70 -10.14
C ALA A 157 -25.58 20.51 -10.09
N ALA A 158 -26.35 20.53 -11.19
CA ALA A 158 -27.66 21.17 -11.25
C ALA A 158 -28.65 20.51 -10.27
N TYR A 159 -28.72 19.19 -10.28
CA TYR A 159 -29.55 18.41 -9.35
C TYR A 159 -29.19 18.68 -7.89
N ALA A 160 -27.92 18.61 -7.53
CA ALA A 160 -27.46 18.81 -6.17
C ALA A 160 -27.76 20.24 -5.65
N LYS A 161 -27.67 21.25 -6.52
CA LYS A 161 -28.08 22.63 -6.18
C LYS A 161 -29.58 22.74 -5.91
N ALA A 162 -30.40 22.08 -6.74
CA ALA A 162 -31.86 22.06 -6.56
C ALA A 162 -32.29 21.35 -5.27
N GLU A 163 -31.57 20.31 -4.83
CA GLU A 163 -31.82 19.60 -3.59
C GLU A 163 -31.42 20.39 -2.32
N GLY A 164 -30.71 21.50 -2.44
CA GLY A 164 -30.43 22.42 -1.35
C GLY A 164 -29.67 21.79 -0.17
N GLY A 165 -28.71 20.92 -0.40
CA GLY A 165 -27.88 20.30 0.63
C GLY A 165 -28.44 19.04 1.27
N LYS A 166 -29.55 18.49 0.76
CA LYS A 166 -30.18 17.25 1.28
C LYS A 166 -29.45 15.96 0.85
N LEU A 167 -28.56 16.07 -0.13
CA LEU A 167 -27.84 14.89 -0.64
C LEU A 167 -26.64 14.52 0.24
N ASN A 168 -26.35 13.23 0.27
CA ASN A 168 -25.21 12.69 0.96
C ASN A 168 -24.18 12.11 -0.02
N TYR A 169 -22.90 12.11 0.38
CA TYR A 169 -21.85 11.38 -0.33
C TYR A 169 -21.12 10.41 0.58
N ALA A 170 -20.74 9.26 0.04
CA ALA A 170 -19.93 8.28 0.74
C ALA A 170 -18.43 8.50 0.50
N SER A 171 -17.62 8.20 1.50
CA SER A 171 -16.18 7.98 1.34
C SER A 171 -15.73 6.72 2.08
N VAL A 172 -14.46 6.32 1.87
CA VAL A 172 -13.86 5.15 2.54
C VAL A 172 -13.24 5.50 3.90
N GLY A 173 -13.66 6.61 4.49
CA GLY A 173 -13.23 7.15 5.79
C GLY A 173 -12.79 8.60 5.71
N LEU A 174 -12.50 9.20 6.85
CA LEU A 174 -12.00 10.58 6.94
C LEU A 174 -10.54 10.67 6.47
N GLY A 175 -10.16 11.77 5.82
CA GLY A 175 -8.77 12.08 5.48
C GLY A 175 -8.14 11.25 4.37
N ASN A 176 -8.92 10.49 3.61
CA ASN A 176 -8.38 9.75 2.46
C ASN A 176 -8.58 10.52 1.13
N ALA A 177 -7.86 10.09 0.09
CA ALA A 177 -7.91 10.73 -1.23
C ALA A 177 -9.31 10.79 -1.85
N LEU A 178 -10.18 9.82 -1.57
CA LEU A 178 -11.52 9.76 -2.14
C LEU A 178 -12.43 10.85 -1.52
N GLN A 179 -12.31 11.05 -0.20
CA GLN A 179 -12.96 12.16 0.48
C GLN A 179 -12.44 13.50 -0.04
N LEU A 180 -11.12 13.68 -0.08
CA LEU A 180 -10.52 14.94 -0.53
C LEU A 180 -10.90 15.24 -1.99
N ALA A 181 -10.91 14.23 -2.86
CA ALA A 181 -11.38 14.38 -4.24
C ALA A 181 -12.86 14.81 -4.30
N THR A 182 -13.69 14.31 -3.38
CA THR A 182 -15.08 14.74 -3.30
C THR A 182 -15.20 16.17 -2.79
N GLU A 183 -14.42 16.58 -1.78
CA GLU A 183 -14.42 17.97 -1.29
C GLU A 183 -13.93 18.95 -2.38
N MET A 184 -12.89 18.59 -3.13
CA MET A 184 -12.49 19.35 -4.32
C MET A 184 -13.64 19.47 -5.32
N LEU A 185 -14.31 18.36 -5.60
CA LEU A 185 -15.42 18.33 -6.55
C LEU A 185 -16.58 19.21 -6.09
N LYS A 186 -16.91 19.18 -4.81
CA LYS A 186 -17.93 20.07 -4.20
C LYS A 186 -17.59 21.54 -4.43
N THR A 187 -16.34 21.90 -4.19
CA THR A 187 -15.87 23.30 -4.40
C THR A 187 -15.94 23.69 -5.87
N GLU A 188 -15.44 22.86 -6.78
CA GLU A 188 -15.47 23.15 -8.22
C GLU A 188 -16.90 23.24 -8.79
N LEU A 189 -17.81 22.39 -8.33
CA LEU A 189 -19.21 22.37 -8.75
C LEU A 189 -20.09 23.41 -8.04
N GLY A 190 -19.63 23.97 -6.93
CA GLY A 190 -20.39 24.87 -6.06
C GLY A 190 -21.63 24.17 -5.49
N ILE A 191 -21.49 22.92 -4.98
CA ILE A 191 -22.59 22.11 -4.46
C ILE A 191 -22.42 21.79 -2.97
N GLY A 192 -23.56 21.67 -2.27
CA GLY A 192 -23.62 21.17 -0.89
C GLY A 192 -24.07 19.71 -0.89
N VAL A 193 -23.19 18.82 -0.41
CA VAL A 193 -23.52 17.41 -0.11
C VAL A 193 -22.87 17.01 1.20
N THR A 194 -23.58 16.26 2.04
CA THR A 194 -23.13 15.90 3.40
C THR A 194 -22.27 14.65 3.36
N HIS A 195 -21.17 14.66 4.10
CA HIS A 195 -20.24 13.51 4.17
C HIS A 195 -20.77 12.40 5.09
N VAL A 196 -20.76 11.15 4.60
CA VAL A 196 -21.00 9.94 5.38
C VAL A 196 -19.79 9.01 5.24
N PRO A 197 -18.92 8.91 6.27
CA PRO A 197 -17.73 8.08 6.22
C PRO A 197 -18.04 6.60 6.44
N TYR A 198 -17.38 5.71 5.67
CA TYR A 198 -17.41 4.25 5.81
C TYR A 198 -16.00 3.69 5.99
N ASN A 199 -15.86 2.49 6.54
CA ASN A 199 -14.55 1.86 6.76
C ASN A 199 -13.98 1.14 5.50
N GLY A 200 -14.23 1.66 4.30
CA GLY A 200 -13.71 1.11 3.04
C GLY A 200 -14.75 1.13 1.92
N SER A 201 -14.32 0.80 0.66
CA SER A 201 -15.19 0.89 -0.52
C SER A 201 -16.38 -0.07 -0.47
N ALA A 202 -16.23 -1.29 0.06
CA ALA A 202 -17.31 -2.27 0.05
C ALA A 202 -18.58 -1.79 0.80
N PRO A 203 -18.52 -1.34 2.06
CA PRO A 203 -19.71 -0.79 2.74
C PRO A 203 -20.18 0.54 2.14
N ALA A 204 -19.28 1.39 1.64
CA ALA A 204 -19.65 2.65 0.98
C ALA A 204 -20.45 2.42 -0.32
N LEU A 205 -20.01 1.47 -1.14
CA LEU A 205 -20.72 1.07 -2.37
C LEU A 205 -22.08 0.42 -2.06
N ALA A 206 -22.18 -0.38 -1.00
CA ALA A 206 -23.46 -0.94 -0.57
C ALA A 206 -24.47 0.17 -0.27
N ALA A 207 -24.08 1.20 0.48
CA ALA A 207 -24.92 2.36 0.78
C ALA A 207 -25.28 3.16 -0.48
N LEU A 208 -24.35 3.33 -1.44
CA LEU A 208 -24.62 3.99 -2.71
C LEU A 208 -25.63 3.19 -3.57
N LEU A 209 -25.50 1.87 -3.62
CA LEU A 209 -26.42 0.98 -4.33
C LEU A 209 -27.82 0.97 -3.70
N ALA A 210 -27.90 1.07 -2.38
CA ALA A 210 -29.18 1.22 -1.64
C ALA A 210 -29.80 2.60 -1.82
N ASN A 211 -29.03 3.60 -2.27
CA ASN A 211 -29.36 5.03 -2.38
C ASN A 211 -29.47 5.74 -1.01
N ASP A 212 -28.82 5.20 0.02
CA ASP A 212 -28.65 5.89 1.32
C ASP A 212 -27.73 7.13 1.17
N VAL A 213 -26.82 7.06 0.21
CA VAL A 213 -26.02 8.18 -0.28
C VAL A 213 -26.16 8.29 -1.80
N GLN A 214 -26.01 9.49 -2.35
CA GLN A 214 -26.29 9.77 -3.76
C GLN A 214 -25.04 9.95 -4.63
N LEU A 215 -23.90 10.22 -3.99
CA LEU A 215 -22.63 10.48 -4.66
C LEU A 215 -21.52 9.68 -3.97
N MET A 216 -20.55 9.23 -4.76
CA MET A 216 -19.27 8.72 -4.27
C MET A 216 -18.19 9.01 -5.30
N VAL A 217 -17.03 9.43 -4.84
CA VAL A 217 -15.79 9.29 -5.61
C VAL A 217 -15.12 8.02 -5.12
N ASP A 218 -14.97 7.04 -6.01
CA ASP A 218 -14.44 5.72 -5.65
C ASP A 218 -13.30 5.30 -6.58
N VAL A 219 -12.55 4.28 -6.19
CA VAL A 219 -11.57 3.65 -7.08
C VAL A 219 -12.31 2.93 -8.20
N VAL A 220 -11.84 3.12 -9.43
CA VAL A 220 -12.50 2.52 -10.61
C VAL A 220 -12.68 1.01 -10.45
N SER A 221 -11.69 0.30 -9.94
CA SER A 221 -11.71 -1.16 -9.83
C SER A 221 -12.86 -1.73 -8.98
N THR A 222 -13.33 -1.00 -7.98
CA THR A 222 -14.46 -1.40 -7.14
C THR A 222 -15.80 -1.03 -7.75
N SER A 223 -15.91 0.13 -8.39
CA SER A 223 -17.15 0.61 -9.00
C SER A 223 -17.42 0.02 -10.39
N LEU A 224 -16.38 -0.37 -11.15
CA LEU A 224 -16.46 -0.82 -12.54
C LEU A 224 -17.45 -1.99 -12.77
N PRO A 225 -17.48 -3.05 -11.95
CA PRO A 225 -18.45 -4.12 -12.11
C PRO A 225 -19.90 -3.63 -12.00
N HIS A 226 -20.17 -2.68 -11.10
CA HIS A 226 -21.50 -2.11 -10.89
C HIS A 226 -21.89 -1.16 -12.01
N ILE A 227 -20.91 -0.41 -12.55
CA ILE A 227 -21.12 0.47 -13.73
C ILE A 227 -21.47 -0.39 -14.95
N LYS A 228 -20.66 -1.44 -15.24
CA LYS A 228 -20.90 -2.36 -16.36
C LYS A 228 -22.23 -3.13 -16.24
N ALA A 229 -22.66 -3.42 -15.00
CA ALA A 229 -23.96 -4.05 -14.74
C ALA A 229 -25.15 -3.06 -14.77
N GLY A 230 -24.92 -1.77 -15.06
CA GLY A 230 -25.96 -0.74 -15.07
C GLY A 230 -26.57 -0.42 -13.71
N LYS A 231 -25.92 -0.81 -12.60
CA LYS A 231 -26.38 -0.55 -11.23
C LYS A 231 -25.92 0.81 -10.69
N LEU A 232 -24.85 1.35 -11.25
CA LEU A 232 -24.33 2.69 -10.97
C LEU A 232 -24.11 3.45 -12.28
N LYS A 233 -24.21 4.78 -12.24
CA LYS A 233 -23.82 5.67 -13.33
C LYS A 233 -22.47 6.28 -13.04
N ALA A 234 -21.54 6.21 -14.01
CA ALA A 234 -20.27 6.92 -13.98
C ALA A 234 -20.48 8.32 -14.58
N LEU A 235 -20.22 9.35 -13.80
CA LEU A 235 -20.42 10.74 -14.21
C LEU A 235 -19.17 11.35 -14.84
N ALA A 236 -17.99 11.04 -14.30
CA ALA A 236 -16.68 11.43 -14.79
C ALA A 236 -15.57 10.60 -14.14
N VAL A 237 -14.40 10.51 -14.78
CA VAL A 237 -13.16 10.03 -14.15
C VAL A 237 -12.32 11.23 -13.71
N THR A 238 -11.53 11.05 -12.64
CA THR A 238 -10.81 12.16 -11.99
C THR A 238 -9.38 12.34 -12.50
N GLY A 239 -8.92 11.43 -13.38
CA GLY A 239 -7.58 11.48 -13.96
C GLY A 239 -7.45 12.52 -15.09
N ARG A 240 -6.21 12.67 -15.59
CA ARG A 240 -5.90 13.59 -16.71
C ARG A 240 -6.46 13.13 -18.07
N ARG A 241 -6.77 11.85 -18.21
CA ARG A 241 -7.29 11.24 -19.43
C ARG A 241 -8.37 10.23 -19.09
N ARG A 242 -9.22 9.94 -20.06
CA ARG A 242 -10.20 8.85 -19.97
C ARG A 242 -9.49 7.52 -19.76
N LEU A 243 -10.23 6.55 -19.24
CA LEU A 243 -9.73 5.21 -18.98
C LEU A 243 -10.21 4.25 -20.08
N ASP A 244 -9.33 3.36 -20.52
CA ASP A 244 -9.66 2.35 -21.56
C ASP A 244 -10.82 1.44 -21.13
N VAL A 245 -11.01 1.22 -19.82
CA VAL A 245 -12.11 0.43 -19.26
C VAL A 245 -13.45 1.21 -19.20
N LEU A 246 -13.42 2.54 -19.37
CA LEU A 246 -14.56 3.48 -19.38
C LEU A 246 -14.37 4.55 -20.46
N PRO A 247 -14.27 4.19 -21.76
CA PRO A 247 -13.87 5.11 -22.82
C PRO A 247 -14.89 6.24 -23.06
N ASP A 248 -16.14 5.99 -22.77
CA ASP A 248 -17.24 6.96 -22.98
C ASP A 248 -17.41 7.92 -21.79
N VAL A 249 -16.75 7.64 -20.65
CA VAL A 249 -16.84 8.48 -19.45
C VAL A 249 -15.79 9.60 -19.54
N PRO A 250 -16.22 10.89 -19.61
CA PRO A 250 -15.29 12.01 -19.71
C PRO A 250 -14.51 12.18 -18.41
N THR A 251 -13.38 12.91 -18.48
CA THR A 251 -12.72 13.40 -17.28
C THR A 251 -13.49 14.58 -16.66
N VAL A 252 -13.28 14.84 -15.37
CA VAL A 252 -13.80 16.06 -14.73
C VAL A 252 -13.24 17.30 -15.44
N ALA A 253 -11.98 17.25 -15.89
CA ALA A 253 -11.35 18.31 -16.67
C ALA A 253 -12.06 18.57 -18.01
N GLU A 254 -12.36 17.53 -18.79
CA GLU A 254 -13.14 17.63 -20.04
C GLU A 254 -14.57 18.15 -19.80
N SER A 255 -15.11 17.94 -18.61
CA SER A 255 -16.44 18.38 -18.21
C SER A 255 -16.53 19.87 -17.84
N GLY A 256 -15.42 20.62 -17.97
CA GLY A 256 -15.36 22.08 -17.76
C GLY A 256 -14.59 22.52 -16.50
N TYR A 257 -13.85 21.60 -15.85
CA TYR A 257 -13.06 21.86 -14.65
C TYR A 257 -11.58 21.50 -14.87
N PRO A 258 -10.84 22.28 -15.69
CA PRO A 258 -9.58 21.87 -16.32
C PRO A 258 -8.44 21.59 -15.32
N ASN A 259 -8.52 22.15 -14.11
CA ASN A 259 -7.50 21.97 -13.08
C ASN A 259 -7.78 20.79 -12.15
N PHE A 260 -8.90 20.10 -12.33
CA PHE A 260 -9.27 18.98 -11.48
C PHE A 260 -8.45 17.72 -11.81
N GLN A 261 -7.77 17.21 -10.82
CA GLN A 261 -7.09 15.93 -10.88
C GLN A 261 -7.02 15.29 -9.49
N ALA A 262 -7.41 14.03 -9.39
CA ALA A 262 -7.24 13.24 -8.18
C ALA A 262 -6.97 11.77 -8.53
N ALA A 263 -6.09 11.14 -7.77
CA ALA A 263 -5.81 9.72 -7.83
C ALA A 263 -5.35 9.23 -6.46
N THR A 264 -5.40 7.93 -6.23
CA THR A 264 -4.71 7.29 -5.12
C THR A 264 -3.69 6.29 -5.64
N TRP A 265 -2.81 5.79 -4.78
CA TRP A 265 -1.84 4.76 -5.15
C TRP A 265 -1.76 3.69 -4.07
N PHE A 266 -1.27 2.52 -4.47
CA PHE A 266 -1.00 1.37 -3.61
C PHE A 266 0.49 1.03 -3.68
N GLY A 267 1.09 0.87 -2.52
CA GLY A 267 2.51 0.57 -2.39
C GLY A 267 2.80 -0.34 -1.20
N LEU A 268 4.06 -0.66 -0.99
CA LEU A 268 4.52 -1.46 0.14
C LEU A 268 5.53 -0.67 0.97
N ALA A 269 5.38 -0.75 2.29
CA ALA A 269 6.33 -0.17 3.22
C ALA A 269 6.64 -1.13 4.37
N VAL A 270 7.83 -0.99 4.94
CA VAL A 270 8.31 -1.66 6.15
C VAL A 270 8.74 -0.62 7.18
N PRO A 271 8.97 -1.00 8.45
CA PRO A 271 9.61 -0.11 9.43
C PRO A 271 10.94 0.43 8.90
N ALA A 272 11.23 1.71 9.15
CA ALA A 272 12.37 2.42 8.55
C ALA A 272 13.74 1.76 8.81
N GLN A 273 13.89 1.11 9.99
CA GLN A 273 15.12 0.45 10.42
C GLN A 273 15.28 -0.98 9.87
N THR A 274 14.39 -1.42 8.98
CA THR A 274 14.48 -2.77 8.37
C THR A 274 15.81 -2.91 7.61
N PRO A 275 16.56 -4.02 7.83
CA PRO A 275 17.84 -4.26 7.19
C PRO A 275 17.78 -4.12 5.65
N PRO A 276 18.75 -3.46 5.02
CA PRO A 276 18.75 -3.22 3.58
C PRO A 276 18.63 -4.50 2.74
N GLU A 277 19.21 -5.60 3.17
CA GLU A 277 19.14 -6.91 2.51
C GLU A 277 17.71 -7.48 2.54
N ALA A 278 16.99 -7.32 3.65
CA ALA A 278 15.59 -7.73 3.75
C ALA A 278 14.71 -6.88 2.81
N VAL A 279 14.91 -5.57 2.82
CA VAL A 279 14.19 -4.66 1.91
C VAL A 279 14.45 -5.01 0.45
N ALA A 280 15.71 -5.26 0.08
CA ALA A 280 16.07 -5.63 -1.29
C ALA A 280 15.39 -6.95 -1.72
N ARG A 281 15.32 -7.93 -0.82
CA ARG A 281 14.65 -9.21 -1.08
C ARG A 281 13.14 -9.04 -1.27
N LEU A 282 12.49 -8.23 -0.42
CA LEU A 282 11.07 -7.90 -0.53
C LEU A 282 10.76 -7.13 -1.79
N GLN A 283 11.58 -6.13 -2.12
CA GLN A 283 11.45 -5.32 -3.34
C GLN A 283 11.58 -6.19 -4.58
N ALA A 284 12.58 -7.06 -4.66
CA ALA A 284 12.76 -7.96 -5.79
C ALA A 284 11.55 -8.88 -6.00
N ALA A 285 10.95 -9.40 -4.90
CA ALA A 285 9.74 -10.21 -4.96
C ALA A 285 8.53 -9.42 -5.46
N ALA A 286 8.33 -8.19 -4.96
CA ALA A 286 7.25 -7.30 -5.42
C ALA A 286 7.43 -6.92 -6.89
N ASP A 287 8.64 -6.54 -7.29
CA ASP A 287 8.99 -6.16 -8.66
C ASP A 287 8.74 -7.30 -9.67
N HIS A 288 9.01 -8.54 -9.25
CA HIS A 288 8.70 -9.71 -10.07
C HIS A 288 7.20 -9.83 -10.35
N VAL A 289 6.37 -9.68 -9.31
CA VAL A 289 4.90 -9.71 -9.44
C VAL A 289 4.39 -8.56 -10.29
N LEU A 290 4.91 -7.34 -10.09
CA LEU A 290 4.49 -6.15 -10.84
C LEU A 290 4.88 -6.20 -12.33
N LYS A 291 5.88 -7.01 -12.69
CA LYS A 291 6.27 -7.28 -14.08
C LYS A 291 5.45 -8.39 -14.73
N ASP A 292 4.78 -9.24 -13.95
CA ASP A 292 4.01 -10.37 -14.46
C ASP A 292 2.90 -9.89 -15.41
N PRO A 293 2.87 -10.34 -16.68
CA PRO A 293 1.87 -9.91 -17.64
C PRO A 293 0.44 -10.26 -17.22
N GLN A 294 0.22 -11.40 -16.56
CA GLN A 294 -1.10 -11.81 -16.11
C GLN A 294 -1.59 -10.96 -14.95
N PHE A 295 -0.72 -10.67 -13.98
CA PHE A 295 -1.02 -9.73 -12.89
C PHE A 295 -1.41 -8.35 -13.44
N ARG A 296 -0.59 -7.82 -14.36
CA ARG A 296 -0.86 -6.54 -15.01
C ARG A 296 -2.18 -6.54 -15.76
N ALA A 297 -2.44 -7.55 -16.59
CA ALA A 297 -3.68 -7.68 -17.35
C ALA A 297 -4.91 -7.75 -16.43
N THR A 298 -4.84 -8.53 -15.36
CA THR A 298 -5.92 -8.66 -14.38
C THR A 298 -6.31 -7.29 -13.79
N PHE A 299 -5.34 -6.54 -13.31
CA PHE A 299 -5.61 -5.25 -12.66
C PHE A 299 -5.90 -4.13 -13.65
N SER A 300 -5.31 -4.15 -14.85
CA SER A 300 -5.65 -3.21 -15.93
C SER A 300 -7.09 -3.38 -16.40
N ALA A 301 -7.60 -4.61 -16.47
CA ALA A 301 -9.00 -4.89 -16.79
C ALA A 301 -9.97 -4.36 -15.72
N LEU A 302 -9.48 -4.12 -14.51
CA LEU A 302 -10.21 -3.45 -13.43
C LEU A 302 -9.98 -1.93 -13.38
N GLY A 303 -9.18 -1.38 -14.30
CA GLY A 303 -8.88 0.06 -14.37
C GLY A 303 -7.78 0.53 -13.43
N LEU A 304 -7.02 -0.37 -12.79
CA LEU A 304 -5.81 -0.04 -12.04
C LEU A 304 -4.62 0.10 -13.00
N LEU A 305 -3.80 1.11 -12.80
CA LEU A 305 -2.59 1.35 -13.59
C LEU A 305 -1.39 0.74 -12.85
N VAL A 306 -1.12 -0.56 -13.08
CA VAL A 306 0.03 -1.24 -12.48
C VAL A 306 1.31 -0.58 -12.94
N GLN A 307 2.09 -0.07 -12.00
CA GLN A 307 3.29 0.69 -12.25
C GLN A 307 4.49 -0.23 -12.55
N PRO A 308 5.45 0.19 -13.38
CA PRO A 308 6.73 -0.49 -13.46
C PRO A 308 7.49 -0.35 -12.15
N PRO A 309 8.42 -1.28 -11.83
CA PRO A 309 9.33 -1.13 -10.72
C PRO A 309 10.08 0.21 -10.76
N ARG A 310 10.28 0.80 -9.59
CA ARG A 310 10.94 2.09 -9.41
C ARG A 310 12.15 1.96 -8.50
N THR A 311 13.18 2.74 -8.79
CA THR A 311 14.30 2.96 -7.86
C THR A 311 13.82 3.75 -6.64
N GLN A 312 14.55 3.68 -5.52
CA GLN A 312 14.21 4.46 -4.32
C GLN A 312 14.11 5.97 -4.64
N ALA A 313 15.04 6.50 -5.42
CA ALA A 313 15.03 7.91 -5.81
C ALA A 313 13.78 8.31 -6.62
N GLU A 314 13.23 7.40 -7.43
CA GLU A 314 11.99 7.64 -8.16
C GLU A 314 10.77 7.56 -7.23
N ILE A 315 10.79 6.66 -6.26
CA ILE A 315 9.75 6.59 -5.21
C ILE A 315 9.73 7.89 -4.41
N ASP A 316 10.89 8.35 -3.96
CA ASP A 316 11.01 9.57 -3.14
C ASP A 316 10.49 10.80 -3.89
N ARG A 317 10.87 10.96 -5.18
CA ARG A 317 10.36 12.05 -6.04
C ARG A 317 8.84 11.96 -6.25
N TYR A 318 8.31 10.75 -6.41
CA TYR A 318 6.87 10.53 -6.55
C TYR A 318 6.12 10.97 -5.29
N LEU A 319 6.61 10.57 -4.11
CA LEU A 319 6.01 10.93 -2.82
C LEU A 319 6.10 12.44 -2.54
N GLU A 320 7.21 13.08 -2.94
CA GLU A 320 7.36 14.53 -2.82
C GLU A 320 6.34 15.27 -3.70
N ALA A 321 6.19 14.84 -4.96
CA ALA A 321 5.20 15.40 -5.87
C ALA A 321 3.77 15.21 -5.37
N ASP A 322 3.46 14.03 -4.81
CA ASP A 322 2.15 13.70 -4.24
C ASP A 322 1.85 14.60 -3.01
N ARG A 323 2.84 14.77 -2.10
CA ARG A 323 2.72 15.72 -0.97
C ARG A 323 2.48 17.15 -1.43
N ALA A 324 3.23 17.61 -2.43
CA ALA A 324 3.08 18.96 -2.95
C ALA A 324 1.70 19.18 -3.59
N HIS A 325 1.19 18.19 -4.33
CA HIS A 325 -0.15 18.24 -4.92
C HIS A 325 -1.23 18.33 -3.85
N TRP A 326 -1.27 17.37 -2.93
CA TRP A 326 -2.30 17.32 -1.89
C TRP A 326 -2.20 18.46 -0.89
N GLY A 327 -1.00 18.96 -0.59
CA GLY A 327 -0.82 20.16 0.24
C GLY A 327 -1.47 21.41 -0.35
N LYS A 328 -1.41 21.59 -1.68
CA LYS A 328 -2.15 22.67 -2.37
C LYS A 328 -3.65 22.47 -2.25
N VAL A 329 -4.14 21.23 -2.47
CA VAL A 329 -5.57 20.89 -2.38
C VAL A 329 -6.11 21.15 -0.97
N ILE A 330 -5.45 20.65 0.06
CA ILE A 330 -5.85 20.82 1.46
C ILE A 330 -5.93 22.30 1.81
N LYS A 331 -4.90 23.09 1.44
CA LYS A 331 -4.86 24.52 1.70
C LYS A 331 -5.95 25.29 0.94
N ALA A 332 -6.15 25.01 -0.35
CA ALA A 332 -7.13 25.69 -1.20
C ALA A 332 -8.59 25.46 -0.74
N ASN A 333 -8.86 24.29 -0.15
CA ASN A 333 -10.20 23.89 0.29
C ASN A 333 -10.39 24.01 1.82
N ASN A 334 -9.42 24.59 2.56
CA ASN A 334 -9.44 24.73 4.01
C ASN A 334 -9.81 23.43 4.76
N ILE A 335 -9.30 22.28 4.29
CA ILE A 335 -9.62 20.97 4.86
C ILE A 335 -8.79 20.75 6.12
N SER A 336 -9.45 20.53 7.25
CA SER A 336 -8.86 20.15 8.55
C SER A 336 -9.76 19.11 9.20
N LEU A 337 -9.17 18.15 9.89
CA LEU A 337 -9.90 17.02 10.52
C LEU A 337 -9.73 16.99 12.04
N ASP A 338 -9.21 18.06 12.64
CA ASP A 338 -9.10 18.26 14.10
C ASP A 338 -9.97 19.42 14.58
#